data_bd9178670e2dd993f93fdf6182365783
#
_entry.id   bd9178670e2dd993f93fdf6182365783
#
_cell.length_a   1.000
_cell.length_b   1.000
_cell.length_c   1.000
_cell.angle_alpha   90.00
_cell.angle_beta   90.00
_cell.angle_gamma   90.00
#
_symmetry.space_group_name_H-M   'P 1'
#
loop_
_entity.id
_entity.type
_entity.pdbx_description
1 polymer ?
#
loop_
_entity_poly.entity_id
_entity_poly.type
_entity_poly.pdbx_seq_one_letter_code
_entity_poly.pdbx_strand_id
1 'polypeptide(L)'
;ILSGLVGSEMCIRDRGGAPVELKYFESGSGISPGNYNLDIYLNQAMVVRQSVTFIATGNSPEVRPQISLGTLKAMGINTSRLAQERLIATDSSDESIIDVARLVSGASVEFDVSALALKISVPQAYIQRGAGHSVDRSLWDDGVTALFTDYQLNFNRNISQGYHNDYRFLGLRNGFNLGTWRLRNESSVSGYTGVRDTFSSNRSYIERDVASLNGRFAAGELYTQGEVFDSVRFRGVQLSSELSMLSDEEIGYAPVVRGIAETNATVEVIQNNYVIYSTSVSPGAFEIQDIYPSGSNGDLVVKIIEADGRERQYSQAYSYLPVMIRNGSARYSVAAGQYKNHDQAAPGFGQGTLVYGMSDNFTGYGGLLAATGYKALNLGLGINCLLYTSPSPRDQRGS
;
A
#
# COMPACT_ATOMS: atom_id res chain seq x y z
N ILE A 1 -24.20 -62.29 18.35
CA ILE A 1 -23.09 -61.46 18.77
C ILE A 1 -23.36 -60.03 18.24
N LEU A 2 -24.12 -59.31 19.05
CA LEU A 2 -24.37 -57.86 18.87
C LEU A 2 -23.87 -57.21 20.13
N SER A 3 -22.65 -56.73 20.11
CA SER A 3 -22.13 -55.84 21.17
C SER A 3 -21.04 -54.97 20.58
N GLY A 4 -21.27 -53.70 20.55
CA GLY A 4 -20.19 -52.79 20.36
C GLY A 4 -20.48 -51.57 19.47
N LEU A 5 -21.46 -50.74 19.84
CA LEU A 5 -21.56 -49.36 19.32
C LEU A 5 -22.40 -48.52 20.31
N VAL A 6 -22.02 -48.52 21.59
CA VAL A 6 -22.61 -47.66 22.63
C VAL A 6 -21.45 -47.12 23.47
N GLY A 7 -20.41 -46.61 22.87
CA GLY A 7 -19.23 -46.22 23.65
C GLY A 7 -18.71 -44.80 23.41
N SER A 8 -19.09 -44.11 22.34
CA SER A 8 -18.51 -42.81 22.02
C SER A 8 -19.25 -41.62 22.64
N GLU A 9 -20.53 -41.72 22.90
CA GLU A 9 -21.30 -40.61 23.51
C GLU A 9 -21.07 -40.47 25.04
N MET A 10 -20.62 -41.51 25.70
CA MET A 10 -20.51 -41.52 27.17
C MET A 10 -19.23 -40.86 27.71
N CYS A 11 -18.19 -40.72 26.90
CA CYS A 11 -16.92 -40.10 27.31
C CYS A 11 -16.89 -38.56 27.24
N ILE A 12 -17.84 -37.94 26.58
CA ILE A 12 -17.87 -36.46 26.39
C ILE A 12 -18.75 -35.78 27.45
N ARG A 13 -19.56 -36.53 28.20
CA ARG A 13 -20.53 -36.00 29.17
C ARG A 13 -19.96 -35.69 30.55
N ASP A 14 -18.72 -36.05 30.84
CA ASP A 14 -18.17 -36.05 32.21
C ASP A 14 -17.32 -34.83 32.58
N ARG A 15 -17.26 -33.80 31.73
CA ARG A 15 -16.61 -32.52 32.07
C ARG A 15 -17.52 -31.38 31.72
N GLY A 16 -18.44 -30.97 32.56
CA GLY A 16 -19.20 -29.71 32.65
C GLY A 16 -19.18 -28.68 31.54
N GLY A 17 -18.93 -29.07 30.28
CA GLY A 17 -18.98 -28.27 29.08
C GLY A 17 -20.29 -28.48 28.30
N ALA A 18 -20.75 -27.50 27.59
CA ALA A 18 -21.90 -27.61 26.69
C ALA A 18 -21.73 -28.83 25.77
N PRO A 19 -22.79 -29.64 25.52
CA PRO A 19 -22.69 -30.81 24.66
C PRO A 19 -22.25 -30.40 23.27
N VAL A 20 -21.08 -30.88 22.83
CA VAL A 20 -20.60 -30.69 21.47
C VAL A 20 -21.37 -31.66 20.58
N GLU A 21 -22.18 -31.14 19.66
CA GLU A 21 -22.91 -31.96 18.69
C GLU A 21 -21.95 -32.55 17.66
N LEU A 22 -21.56 -33.79 17.82
CA LEU A 22 -20.64 -34.52 16.95
C LEU A 22 -21.03 -34.52 15.43
N LYS A 23 -22.30 -34.36 15.16
CA LYS A 23 -22.84 -34.33 13.79
C LYS A 23 -22.14 -33.32 12.85
N TYR A 24 -21.64 -32.19 13.38
CA TYR A 24 -20.93 -31.18 12.60
C TYR A 24 -19.49 -31.59 12.24
N PHE A 25 -18.90 -32.48 13.04
CA PHE A 25 -17.56 -33.02 12.79
C PHE A 25 -17.59 -34.20 11.84
N GLU A 26 -18.64 -35.03 11.88
CA GLU A 26 -18.83 -36.14 10.96
C GLU A 26 -19.13 -35.72 9.53
N SER A 27 -19.72 -34.54 9.34
CA SER A 27 -20.08 -34.00 8.01
C SER A 27 -18.99 -33.19 7.33
N GLY A 28 -17.79 -33.11 7.90
CA GLY A 28 -16.64 -32.41 7.29
C GLY A 28 -16.59 -30.90 7.52
N SER A 29 -17.58 -30.29 8.20
CA SER A 29 -17.55 -28.86 8.51
C SER A 29 -16.51 -28.49 9.58
N GLY A 30 -16.12 -29.43 10.43
CA GLY A 30 -15.06 -29.30 11.42
C GLY A 30 -15.33 -28.31 12.57
N ILE A 31 -16.46 -27.57 12.54
CA ILE A 31 -16.85 -26.59 13.56
C ILE A 31 -18.33 -26.67 13.91
N SER A 32 -18.65 -26.24 15.14
CA SER A 32 -20.03 -26.02 15.58
C SER A 32 -20.50 -24.60 15.21
N PRO A 33 -21.83 -24.37 15.06
CA PRO A 33 -22.36 -23.03 14.98
C PRO A 33 -21.95 -22.17 16.17
N GLY A 34 -21.59 -20.90 15.92
CA GLY A 34 -21.11 -19.99 16.96
C GLY A 34 -20.33 -18.80 16.39
N ASN A 35 -19.79 -17.99 17.29
CA ASN A 35 -18.96 -16.83 16.93
C ASN A 35 -17.49 -17.19 17.09
N TYR A 36 -16.71 -16.96 16.04
CA TYR A 36 -15.28 -17.24 16.02
C TYR A 36 -14.51 -15.99 15.64
N ASN A 37 -13.44 -15.68 16.35
CA ASN A 37 -12.53 -14.60 15.99
C ASN A 37 -11.48 -15.14 15.03
N LEU A 38 -11.53 -14.71 13.78
CA LEU A 38 -10.80 -15.29 12.65
C LEU A 38 -9.91 -14.29 11.97
N ASP A 39 -8.80 -14.77 11.42
CA ASP A 39 -8.03 -14.07 10.41
C ASP A 39 -8.68 -14.27 9.05
N ILE A 40 -9.09 -13.18 8.41
CA ILE A 40 -9.75 -13.24 7.10
C ILE A 40 -8.71 -12.90 6.02
N TYR A 41 -8.60 -13.81 5.07
CA TYR A 41 -7.73 -13.67 3.90
C TYR A 41 -8.59 -13.44 2.66
N LEU A 42 -8.23 -12.45 1.85
CA LEU A 42 -8.77 -12.22 0.52
C LEU A 42 -7.66 -12.47 -0.50
N ASN A 43 -7.85 -13.44 -1.40
CA ASN A 43 -6.86 -13.84 -2.41
C ASN A 43 -5.45 -14.00 -1.83
N GLN A 44 -5.34 -14.77 -0.73
CA GLN A 44 -4.08 -15.08 -0.01
C GLN A 44 -3.49 -13.93 0.84
N ALA A 45 -3.98 -12.70 0.70
CA ALA A 45 -3.57 -11.59 1.56
C ALA A 45 -4.44 -11.53 2.83
N MET A 46 -3.82 -11.44 4.01
CA MET A 46 -4.55 -11.20 5.27
C MET A 46 -5.07 -9.76 5.24
N VAL A 47 -6.39 -9.59 5.40
CA VAL A 47 -7.03 -8.28 5.33
C VAL A 47 -7.43 -7.78 6.71
N VAL A 48 -8.05 -8.64 7.52
CA VAL A 48 -8.61 -8.23 8.82
C VAL A 48 -8.75 -9.42 9.76
N ARG A 49 -8.68 -9.15 11.08
CA ARG A 49 -9.10 -10.08 12.12
C ARG A 49 -10.39 -9.58 12.74
N GLN A 50 -11.46 -10.40 12.64
CA GLN A 50 -12.75 -10.04 13.23
C GLN A 50 -13.55 -11.26 13.65
N SER A 51 -14.61 -11.02 14.44
CA SER A 51 -15.57 -12.05 14.85
C SER A 51 -16.56 -12.33 13.71
N VAL A 52 -16.63 -13.59 13.30
CA VAL A 52 -17.56 -14.08 12.27
C VAL A 52 -18.49 -15.10 12.89
N THR A 53 -19.79 -14.93 12.63
CA THR A 53 -20.84 -15.86 13.08
C THR A 53 -20.98 -16.99 12.06
N PHE A 54 -20.95 -18.21 12.55
CA PHE A 54 -21.22 -19.40 11.75
C PHE A 54 -22.56 -19.99 12.12
N ILE A 55 -23.38 -20.25 11.11
CA ILE A 55 -24.73 -20.83 11.29
C ILE A 55 -24.87 -22.14 10.53
N ALA A 56 -25.69 -23.05 11.07
CA ALA A 56 -26.12 -24.25 10.37
C ALA A 56 -27.16 -23.91 9.31
N THR A 57 -27.01 -24.48 8.11
CA THR A 57 -27.91 -24.24 6.99
C THR A 57 -29.08 -25.24 7.03
N GLY A 58 -30.21 -24.85 7.65
CA GLY A 58 -31.42 -25.69 7.73
C GLY A 58 -31.17 -27.03 8.45
N ASN A 59 -31.62 -28.12 7.82
CA ASN A 59 -31.41 -29.50 8.34
C ASN A 59 -30.07 -30.12 7.91
N SER A 60 -29.23 -29.41 7.18
CA SER A 60 -27.90 -29.87 6.81
C SER A 60 -26.91 -29.63 7.96
N PRO A 61 -25.99 -30.55 8.21
CA PRO A 61 -24.90 -30.32 9.16
C PRO A 61 -23.84 -29.35 8.66
N GLU A 62 -24.05 -28.78 7.47
CA GLU A 62 -23.12 -27.80 6.89
C GLU A 62 -23.24 -26.45 7.61
N VAL A 63 -22.11 -25.98 8.09
CA VAL A 63 -21.99 -24.70 8.83
C VAL A 63 -21.36 -23.67 7.92
N ARG A 64 -21.96 -22.50 7.79
CA ARG A 64 -21.48 -21.44 6.88
C ARG A 64 -21.21 -20.13 7.62
N PRO A 65 -20.15 -19.39 7.22
CA PRO A 65 -19.87 -18.07 7.76
C PRO A 65 -20.91 -17.06 7.26
N GLN A 66 -21.35 -16.19 8.15
CA GLN A 66 -22.16 -15.02 7.83
C GLN A 66 -21.26 -13.82 7.63
N ILE A 67 -21.11 -13.38 6.38
CA ILE A 67 -20.28 -12.23 6.03
C ILE A 67 -21.22 -11.13 5.55
N SER A 68 -21.17 -9.97 6.22
CA SER A 68 -21.98 -8.82 5.81
C SER A 68 -21.41 -8.12 4.58
N LEU A 69 -22.28 -7.44 3.84
CA LEU A 69 -21.88 -6.63 2.69
C LEU A 69 -20.88 -5.54 3.08
N GLY A 70 -21.06 -4.93 4.25
CA GLY A 70 -20.14 -3.95 4.81
C GLY A 70 -18.73 -4.54 5.05
N THR A 71 -18.67 -5.78 5.56
CA THR A 71 -17.40 -6.49 5.72
C THR A 71 -16.74 -6.76 4.37
N LEU A 72 -17.49 -7.24 3.37
CA LEU A 72 -16.98 -7.49 2.02
C LEU A 72 -16.44 -6.20 1.38
N LYS A 73 -17.13 -5.10 1.56
CA LYS A 73 -16.73 -3.78 1.08
C LYS A 73 -15.46 -3.29 1.78
N ALA A 74 -15.38 -3.44 3.10
CA ALA A 74 -14.19 -3.09 3.88
C ALA A 74 -12.96 -3.94 3.50
N MET A 75 -13.18 -5.20 3.09
CA MET A 75 -12.13 -6.07 2.56
C MET A 75 -11.73 -5.73 1.12
N GLY A 76 -12.44 -4.82 0.47
CA GLY A 76 -12.14 -4.36 -0.89
C GLY A 76 -12.85 -5.11 -2.01
N ILE A 77 -13.94 -5.77 -1.73
CA ILE A 77 -14.79 -6.29 -2.80
C ILE A 77 -15.59 -5.15 -3.42
N ASN A 78 -15.57 -5.07 -4.75
CA ASN A 78 -16.28 -4.05 -5.52
C ASN A 78 -17.80 -4.31 -5.53
N THR A 79 -18.45 -3.85 -4.48
CA THR A 79 -19.91 -3.99 -4.32
C THR A 79 -20.71 -3.26 -5.40
N SER A 80 -20.17 -2.16 -5.94
CA SER A 80 -20.77 -1.42 -7.04
C SER A 80 -20.84 -2.26 -8.31
N ARG A 81 -19.80 -3.04 -8.60
CA ARG A 81 -19.80 -3.97 -9.72
C ARG A 81 -20.77 -5.13 -9.52
N LEU A 82 -20.82 -5.69 -8.31
CA LEU A 82 -21.81 -6.72 -7.96
C LEU A 82 -23.26 -6.21 -8.18
N ALA A 83 -23.54 -4.96 -7.85
CA ALA A 83 -24.84 -4.34 -8.10
C ALA A 83 -25.11 -4.09 -9.59
N GLN A 84 -24.10 -3.64 -10.37
CA GLN A 84 -24.22 -3.44 -11.81
C GLN A 84 -24.53 -4.75 -12.55
N GLU A 85 -23.90 -5.86 -12.12
CA GLU A 85 -24.14 -7.20 -12.68
C GLU A 85 -25.41 -7.87 -12.09
N ARG A 86 -26.18 -7.15 -11.25
CA ARG A 86 -27.40 -7.60 -10.59
C ARG A 86 -27.22 -8.85 -9.71
N LEU A 87 -26.01 -9.05 -9.21
CA LEU A 87 -25.72 -10.11 -8.26
C LEU A 87 -26.20 -9.78 -6.85
N ILE A 88 -26.29 -8.48 -6.52
CA ILE A 88 -26.88 -7.96 -5.30
C ILE A 88 -27.88 -6.85 -5.66
N ALA A 89 -28.84 -6.57 -4.77
CA ALA A 89 -29.75 -5.44 -4.96
C ALA A 89 -29.00 -4.11 -4.75
N THR A 90 -29.35 -3.10 -5.54
CA THR A 90 -28.71 -1.78 -5.48
C THR A 90 -28.88 -1.10 -4.12
N ASP A 91 -29.96 -1.43 -3.40
CA ASP A 91 -30.33 -0.87 -2.09
C ASP A 91 -29.95 -1.82 -0.93
N SER A 92 -29.06 -2.80 -1.15
CA SER A 92 -28.64 -3.72 -0.08
C SER A 92 -27.92 -2.93 1.02
N SER A 93 -28.36 -3.11 2.27
CA SER A 93 -27.70 -2.51 3.42
C SER A 93 -26.37 -3.17 3.70
N ASP A 94 -25.44 -2.46 4.33
CA ASP A 94 -24.14 -3.00 4.73
C ASP A 94 -24.26 -4.19 5.72
N GLU A 95 -25.41 -4.36 6.36
CA GLU A 95 -25.70 -5.49 7.26
C GLU A 95 -26.20 -6.74 6.51
N SER A 96 -26.51 -6.64 5.22
CA SER A 96 -27.00 -7.78 4.43
C SER A 96 -25.96 -8.88 4.36
N ILE A 97 -26.36 -10.10 4.72
CA ILE A 97 -25.47 -11.28 4.66
C ILE A 97 -25.38 -11.78 3.23
N ILE A 98 -24.16 -11.91 2.73
CA ILE A 98 -23.87 -12.27 1.34
C ILE A 98 -23.05 -13.56 1.28
N ASP A 99 -23.50 -14.53 0.52
CA ASP A 99 -22.73 -15.75 0.18
C ASP A 99 -21.99 -15.52 -1.14
N VAL A 100 -20.75 -15.00 -1.04
CA VAL A 100 -19.94 -14.64 -2.22
C VAL A 100 -19.65 -15.84 -3.10
N ALA A 101 -19.44 -17.02 -2.51
CA ALA A 101 -19.13 -18.23 -3.28
C ALA A 101 -20.29 -18.68 -4.17
N ARG A 102 -21.54 -18.33 -3.82
CA ARG A 102 -22.72 -18.63 -4.64
C ARG A 102 -23.03 -17.55 -5.66
N LEU A 103 -22.69 -16.31 -5.35
CA LEU A 103 -23.06 -15.17 -6.18
C LEU A 103 -22.07 -14.93 -7.30
N VAL A 104 -20.79 -15.11 -7.03
CA VAL A 104 -19.71 -14.80 -7.97
C VAL A 104 -19.14 -16.09 -8.53
N SER A 105 -19.26 -16.27 -9.84
CA SER A 105 -18.66 -17.43 -10.52
C SER A 105 -17.14 -17.41 -10.36
N GLY A 106 -16.58 -18.53 -9.89
CA GLY A 106 -15.14 -18.64 -9.61
C GLY A 106 -14.71 -18.13 -8.22
N ALA A 107 -15.63 -17.66 -7.39
CA ALA A 107 -15.32 -17.36 -6.00
C ALA A 107 -15.42 -18.63 -5.14
N SER A 108 -14.58 -18.69 -4.10
CA SER A 108 -14.61 -19.75 -3.08
C SER A 108 -14.43 -19.16 -1.68
N VAL A 109 -15.03 -19.85 -0.71
CA VAL A 109 -14.87 -19.51 0.71
C VAL A 109 -14.49 -20.80 1.42
N GLU A 110 -13.30 -20.82 1.99
CA GLU A 110 -12.73 -21.97 2.70
C GLU A 110 -12.41 -21.56 4.14
N PHE A 111 -12.79 -22.38 5.08
CA PHE A 111 -12.47 -22.18 6.48
C PHE A 111 -11.42 -23.19 6.95
N ASP A 112 -10.27 -22.68 7.34
CA ASP A 112 -9.18 -23.47 7.93
C ASP A 112 -9.33 -23.46 9.46
N VAL A 113 -9.87 -24.56 9.97
CA VAL A 113 -10.13 -24.73 11.40
C VAL A 113 -8.84 -24.69 12.23
N SER A 114 -7.75 -25.24 11.69
CA SER A 114 -6.48 -25.36 12.40
C SER A 114 -5.79 -24.01 12.59
N ALA A 115 -5.92 -23.14 11.60
CA ALA A 115 -5.35 -21.80 11.61
C ALA A 115 -6.34 -20.74 12.11
N LEU A 116 -7.62 -21.08 12.35
CA LEU A 116 -8.72 -20.14 12.59
C LEU A 116 -8.75 -19.05 11.52
N ALA A 117 -8.60 -19.46 10.26
CA ALA A 117 -8.48 -18.58 9.11
C ALA A 117 -9.63 -18.81 8.12
N LEU A 118 -10.28 -17.71 7.70
CA LEU A 118 -11.29 -17.71 6.64
C LEU A 118 -10.64 -17.21 5.35
N LYS A 119 -10.46 -18.11 4.39
CA LYS A 119 -9.86 -17.84 3.08
C LYS A 119 -10.95 -17.58 2.06
N ILE A 120 -11.04 -16.34 1.58
CA ILE A 120 -12.00 -15.93 0.55
C ILE A 120 -11.20 -15.70 -0.74
N SER A 121 -11.53 -16.43 -1.77
CA SER A 121 -10.98 -16.23 -3.11
C SER A 121 -12.05 -15.66 -4.01
N VAL A 122 -11.76 -14.52 -4.65
CA VAL A 122 -12.70 -13.83 -5.54
C VAL A 122 -11.95 -13.43 -6.81
N PRO A 123 -12.54 -13.60 -8.00
CA PRO A 123 -11.91 -13.17 -9.24
C PRO A 123 -11.55 -11.67 -9.17
N GLN A 124 -10.37 -11.34 -9.71
CA GLN A 124 -9.79 -9.99 -9.66
C GLN A 124 -10.75 -8.89 -10.17
N ALA A 125 -11.61 -9.23 -11.10
CA ALA A 125 -12.62 -8.33 -11.62
C ALA A 125 -13.57 -7.74 -10.55
N TYR A 126 -13.77 -8.43 -9.43
CA TYR A 126 -14.67 -8.03 -8.34
C TYR A 126 -13.92 -7.44 -7.15
N ILE A 127 -12.62 -7.20 -7.28
CA ILE A 127 -11.82 -6.56 -6.24
C ILE A 127 -11.68 -5.08 -6.57
N GLN A 128 -11.88 -4.25 -5.56
CA GLN A 128 -11.69 -2.81 -5.66
C GLN A 128 -10.19 -2.50 -5.72
N ARG A 129 -9.78 -1.60 -6.59
CA ARG A 129 -8.39 -1.15 -6.64
C ARG A 129 -8.01 -0.55 -5.28
N GLY A 130 -6.85 -0.91 -4.76
CA GLY A 130 -6.31 -0.32 -3.53
C GLY A 130 -6.78 -0.94 -2.21
N ALA A 131 -7.59 -1.98 -2.25
CA ALA A 131 -8.20 -2.52 -1.03
C ALA A 131 -7.28 -3.39 -0.16
N GLY A 132 -6.16 -3.87 -0.70
CA GLY A 132 -5.32 -4.85 0.00
C GLY A 132 -4.20 -4.27 0.87
N HIS A 133 -3.79 -3.01 0.70
CA HIS A 133 -2.58 -2.45 1.31
C HIS A 133 -2.76 -1.01 1.85
N SER A 134 -3.99 -0.50 1.88
CA SER A 134 -4.28 0.81 2.44
C SER A 134 -4.74 0.69 3.88
N VAL A 135 -4.01 1.31 4.80
CA VAL A 135 -4.45 1.43 6.19
C VAL A 135 -5.62 2.42 6.25
N ASP A 136 -6.76 1.99 6.80
CA ASP A 136 -7.93 2.86 6.98
C ASP A 136 -7.51 4.12 7.76
N ARG A 137 -7.95 5.28 7.27
CA ARG A 137 -7.66 6.58 7.88
C ARG A 137 -8.13 6.70 9.32
N SER A 138 -9.17 5.95 9.71
CA SER A 138 -9.66 5.89 11.10
C SER A 138 -8.66 5.26 12.06
N LEU A 139 -7.70 4.48 11.55
CA LEU A 139 -6.63 3.85 12.31
C LEU A 139 -5.36 4.70 12.38
N TRP A 140 -5.32 5.85 11.71
CA TRP A 140 -4.16 6.73 11.78
C TRP A 140 -4.05 7.38 13.15
N ASP A 141 -2.87 7.28 13.74
CA ASP A 141 -2.56 7.80 15.06
C ASP A 141 -1.62 9.01 14.92
N ASP A 142 -1.94 10.09 15.60
CA ASP A 142 -1.10 11.31 15.66
C ASP A 142 0.21 11.07 16.42
N GLY A 143 0.34 9.94 17.11
CA GLY A 143 1.47 9.58 17.93
C GLY A 143 1.44 10.25 19.31
N VAL A 144 2.47 9.96 20.11
CA VAL A 144 2.57 10.48 21.48
C VAL A 144 3.19 11.85 21.54
N THR A 145 2.79 12.66 22.53
CA THR A 145 3.49 13.89 22.87
C THR A 145 4.88 13.55 23.39
N ALA A 146 5.91 13.97 22.69
CA ALA A 146 7.30 13.63 22.99
C ALA A 146 8.27 14.74 22.62
N LEU A 147 9.31 14.90 23.42
CA LEU A 147 10.50 15.67 23.09
C LEU A 147 11.68 14.72 22.97
N PHE A 148 12.41 14.81 21.87
CA PHE A 148 13.56 13.95 21.63
C PHE A 148 14.69 14.72 20.94
N THR A 149 15.90 14.22 21.13
CA THR A 149 17.11 14.77 20.51
C THR A 149 17.99 13.61 20.06
N ASP A 150 18.28 13.57 18.75
CA ASP A 150 19.35 12.74 18.22
C ASP A 150 20.61 13.56 18.13
N TYR A 151 21.73 13.01 18.57
CA TYR A 151 23.02 13.70 18.51
C TYR A 151 24.07 12.85 17.81
N GLN A 152 24.96 13.54 17.11
CA GLN A 152 26.14 12.97 16.47
C GLN A 152 27.35 13.78 16.87
N LEU A 153 28.27 13.16 17.61
CA LEU A 153 29.54 13.77 18.02
C LEU A 153 30.68 13.18 17.20
N ASN A 154 31.47 14.04 16.57
CA ASN A 154 32.66 13.69 15.84
C ASN A 154 33.85 14.49 16.38
N PHE A 155 34.90 13.81 16.79
CA PHE A 155 36.15 14.41 17.18
C PHE A 155 37.29 13.78 16.37
N ASN A 156 38.08 14.63 15.70
CA ASN A 156 39.23 14.20 14.93
C ASN A 156 40.46 15.01 15.32
N ARG A 157 41.55 14.33 15.68
CA ARG A 157 42.82 14.94 15.97
C ARG A 157 43.82 14.56 14.88
N ASN A 158 44.36 15.54 14.17
CA ASN A 158 45.40 15.36 13.19
C ASN A 158 46.73 15.93 13.74
N ILE A 159 47.76 15.11 13.81
CA ILE A 159 49.11 15.48 14.29
C ILE A 159 50.08 15.37 13.12
N SER A 160 50.69 16.49 12.72
CA SER A 160 51.67 16.53 11.65
C SER A 160 52.80 17.45 12.07
N GLN A 161 54.04 16.94 12.03
CA GLN A 161 55.28 17.68 12.31
C GLN A 161 55.26 18.48 13.62
N GLY A 162 54.65 17.94 14.69
CA GLY A 162 54.54 18.60 15.99
C GLY A 162 53.40 19.59 16.13
N TYR A 163 52.68 19.87 15.09
CA TYR A 163 51.43 20.65 15.14
C TYR A 163 50.23 19.70 15.26
N HIS A 164 49.27 20.08 16.06
CA HIS A 164 48.02 19.36 16.16
C HIS A 164 46.87 20.26 15.74
N ASN A 165 45.94 19.70 14.96
CA ASN A 165 44.72 20.36 14.58
C ASN A 165 43.55 19.45 14.99
N ASP A 166 42.75 19.93 15.93
CA ASP A 166 41.55 19.20 16.41
C ASP A 166 40.35 19.76 15.70
N TYR A 167 39.53 18.88 15.13
CA TYR A 167 38.23 19.16 14.60
C TYR A 167 37.17 18.59 15.52
N ARG A 168 36.16 19.39 15.82
CA ARG A 168 35.03 19.04 16.67
C ARG A 168 33.76 19.32 15.90
N PHE A 169 32.85 18.37 15.89
CA PHE A 169 31.53 18.51 15.29
C PHE A 169 30.48 17.87 16.19
N LEU A 170 29.43 18.62 16.50
CA LEU A 170 28.24 18.15 17.18
C LEU A 170 27.03 18.48 16.31
N GLY A 171 26.41 17.47 15.74
CA GLY A 171 25.13 17.56 15.04
C GLY A 171 23.99 17.24 16.00
N LEU A 172 22.93 18.02 15.94
CA LEU A 172 21.72 17.86 16.77
C LEU A 172 20.48 17.84 15.87
N ARG A 173 19.63 16.83 16.05
CA ARG A 173 18.28 16.77 15.48
C ARG A 173 17.27 16.72 16.61
N ASN A 174 16.56 17.82 16.80
CA ASN A 174 15.59 17.99 17.87
C ASN A 174 14.18 17.84 17.31
N GLY A 175 13.34 17.09 17.99
CA GLY A 175 11.93 16.92 17.64
C GLY A 175 11.04 17.13 18.84
N PHE A 176 9.93 17.84 18.62
CA PHE A 176 8.84 17.98 19.58
C PHE A 176 7.51 17.68 18.90
N ASN A 177 6.79 16.71 19.44
CA ASN A 177 5.46 16.33 18.98
C ASN A 177 4.42 16.80 19.99
N LEU A 178 3.38 17.48 19.51
CA LEU A 178 2.24 17.93 20.32
C LEU A 178 0.95 17.74 19.51
N GLY A 179 0.19 16.72 19.83
CA GLY A 179 -0.96 16.32 19.04
C GLY A 179 -0.56 16.12 17.56
N THR A 180 -1.30 16.74 16.64
CA THR A 180 -1.04 16.66 15.18
C THR A 180 0.16 17.46 14.71
N TRP A 181 0.76 18.30 15.57
CA TRP A 181 1.86 19.17 15.20
C TRP A 181 3.22 18.56 15.55
N ARG A 182 4.17 18.70 14.64
CA ARG A 182 5.54 18.21 14.76
C ARG A 182 6.50 19.36 14.50
N LEU A 183 7.24 19.78 15.51
CA LEU A 183 8.33 20.76 15.39
C LEU A 183 9.64 19.99 15.21
N ARG A 184 10.45 20.42 14.26
CA ARG A 184 11.74 19.84 13.92
C ARG A 184 12.80 20.92 13.82
N ASN A 185 13.97 20.65 14.40
CA ASN A 185 15.12 21.51 14.30
C ASN A 185 16.38 20.68 14.05
N GLU A 186 17.15 21.09 13.07
CA GLU A 186 18.48 20.54 12.77
C GLU A 186 19.51 21.64 12.97
N SER A 187 20.46 21.42 13.87
CA SER A 187 21.51 22.36 14.19
C SER A 187 22.85 21.66 14.33
N SER A 188 23.92 22.40 14.21
CA SER A 188 25.26 21.87 14.39
C SER A 188 26.20 22.90 15.03
N VAL A 189 27.17 22.39 15.76
CA VAL A 189 28.32 23.16 16.28
C VAL A 189 29.58 22.53 15.68
N SER A 190 30.41 23.33 15.06
CA SER A 190 31.70 22.86 14.52
C SER A 190 32.81 23.82 14.95
N GLY A 191 33.98 23.26 15.18
CA GLY A 191 35.17 24.05 15.59
C GLY A 191 36.47 23.38 15.25
N TYR A 192 37.49 24.20 15.10
CA TYR A 192 38.87 23.78 14.86
C TYR A 192 39.78 24.39 15.95
N THR A 193 40.96 23.76 16.12
CA THR A 193 41.96 24.30 17.02
C THR A 193 42.32 25.79 16.68
N GLY A 194 42.23 26.67 17.65
CA GLY A 194 42.50 28.10 17.47
C GLY A 194 41.40 28.91 16.77
N VAL A 195 40.30 28.32 16.39
CA VAL A 195 39.14 28.97 15.77
C VAL A 195 37.94 28.87 16.71
N ARG A 196 37.16 29.94 16.81
CA ARG A 196 35.93 29.95 17.60
C ARG A 196 34.92 28.98 17.02
N ASP A 197 34.26 28.23 17.90
CA ASP A 197 33.19 27.29 17.49
C ASP A 197 32.05 28.04 16.78
N THR A 198 31.60 27.51 15.69
CA THR A 198 30.53 28.05 14.87
C THR A 198 29.25 27.23 15.11
N PHE A 199 28.18 27.93 15.55
CA PHE A 199 26.83 27.34 15.61
C PHE A 199 26.09 27.64 14.30
N SER A 200 25.47 26.61 13.73
CA SER A 200 24.64 26.74 12.56
C SER A 200 23.27 26.08 12.81
N SER A 201 22.19 26.84 12.60
CA SER A 201 20.84 26.28 12.50
C SER A 201 20.57 25.95 11.05
N ASN A 202 20.62 24.69 10.72
CA ASN A 202 20.51 24.23 9.34
C ASN A 202 19.07 24.28 8.84
N ARG A 203 18.11 23.89 9.71
CA ARG A 203 16.70 23.82 9.36
C ARG A 203 15.84 23.87 10.61
N SER A 204 14.78 24.67 10.57
CA SER A 204 13.76 24.72 11.63
C SER A 204 12.39 24.88 11.01
N TYR A 205 11.50 23.95 11.30
CA TYR A 205 10.15 23.95 10.73
C TYR A 205 9.15 23.27 11.65
N ILE A 206 7.89 23.58 11.42
CA ILE A 206 6.74 22.90 11.99
C ILE A 206 5.95 22.27 10.87
N GLU A 207 5.45 21.09 11.10
CA GLU A 207 4.65 20.36 10.11
C GLU A 207 3.42 19.72 10.73
N ARG A 208 2.41 19.50 9.90
CA ARG A 208 1.18 18.83 10.25
C ARG A 208 0.65 18.07 9.04
N ASP A 209 0.17 16.86 9.29
CA ASP A 209 -0.49 16.05 8.29
C ASP A 209 -1.93 16.52 8.04
N VAL A 210 -2.34 16.54 6.77
CA VAL A 210 -3.67 16.94 6.31
C VAL A 210 -4.30 15.75 5.58
N ALA A 211 -4.89 14.85 6.36
CA ALA A 211 -5.43 13.57 5.85
C ALA A 211 -6.47 13.73 4.73
N SER A 212 -7.29 14.80 4.76
CA SER A 212 -8.30 15.07 3.73
C SER A 212 -7.70 15.34 2.34
N LEU A 213 -6.45 15.79 2.29
CA LEU A 213 -5.73 16.11 1.06
C LEU A 213 -4.62 15.10 0.72
N ASN A 214 -4.46 14.02 1.51
CA ASN A 214 -3.30 13.13 1.45
C ASN A 214 -1.99 13.92 1.37
N GLY A 215 -1.87 14.94 2.21
CA GLY A 215 -0.78 15.89 2.11
C GLY A 215 -0.29 16.36 3.46
N ARG A 216 0.83 17.09 3.42
CA ARG A 216 1.49 17.66 4.59
C ARG A 216 1.61 19.15 4.43
N PHE A 217 1.15 19.89 5.44
CA PHE A 217 1.42 21.30 5.60
C PHE A 217 2.70 21.48 6.42
N ALA A 218 3.58 22.35 5.96
CA ALA A 218 4.80 22.70 6.67
C ALA A 218 5.03 24.21 6.65
N ALA A 219 5.64 24.76 7.71
CA ALA A 219 6.00 26.17 7.82
C ALA A 219 7.37 26.31 8.49
N GLY A 220 8.22 27.19 7.98
CA GLY A 220 9.57 27.39 8.47
C GLY A 220 10.62 27.38 7.37
N GLU A 221 11.78 26.80 7.66
CA GLU A 221 12.85 26.60 6.67
C GLU A 221 12.66 25.25 5.97
N LEU A 222 12.31 25.32 4.69
CA LEU A 222 11.86 24.19 3.88
C LEU A 222 12.63 24.10 2.57
N TYR A 223 12.42 22.99 1.86
CA TYR A 223 12.84 22.81 0.48
C TYR A 223 11.60 22.57 -0.40
N THR A 224 11.56 23.19 -1.57
CA THR A 224 10.49 22.92 -2.54
C THR A 224 10.63 21.51 -3.12
N GLN A 225 9.52 20.94 -3.58
CA GLN A 225 9.55 19.66 -4.29
C GLN A 225 10.28 19.80 -5.64
N GLY A 226 11.15 18.83 -5.95
CA GLY A 226 12.02 18.85 -7.14
C GLY A 226 11.46 18.13 -8.36
N GLU A 227 10.15 17.85 -8.42
CA GLU A 227 9.56 17.04 -9.51
C GLU A 227 9.39 17.80 -10.84
N VAL A 228 9.08 19.09 -10.77
CA VAL A 228 8.80 19.94 -11.96
C VAL A 228 9.79 21.09 -12.12
N PHE A 229 10.20 21.66 -11.00
CA PHE A 229 11.27 22.67 -10.93
C PHE A 229 12.36 22.15 -10.01
N ASP A 230 13.57 22.69 -10.12
CA ASP A 230 14.65 22.38 -9.19
C ASP A 230 14.26 22.71 -7.73
N SER A 231 14.67 21.86 -6.81
CA SER A 231 14.43 22.08 -5.39
C SER A 231 15.25 23.25 -4.87
N VAL A 232 14.59 24.19 -4.24
CA VAL A 232 15.24 25.37 -3.63
C VAL A 232 14.93 25.47 -2.15
N ARG A 233 15.91 25.95 -1.37
CA ARG A 233 15.73 26.22 0.05
C ARG A 233 15.04 27.57 0.24
N PHE A 234 14.03 27.59 1.10
CA PHE A 234 13.26 28.80 1.36
C PHE A 234 12.77 28.85 2.82
N ARG A 235 12.35 30.03 3.25
CA ARG A 235 11.61 30.24 4.50
C ARG A 235 10.21 30.69 4.15
N GLY A 236 9.21 29.90 4.55
CA GLY A 236 7.83 30.17 4.21
C GLY A 236 6.89 29.04 4.60
N VAL A 237 5.89 28.81 3.78
CA VAL A 237 4.88 27.77 3.96
C VAL A 237 4.81 26.88 2.72
N GLN A 238 4.49 25.63 2.94
CA GLN A 238 4.31 24.63 1.88
C GLN A 238 3.16 23.71 2.24
N LEU A 239 2.36 23.37 1.24
CA LEU A 239 1.41 22.27 1.28
C LEU A 239 1.72 21.36 0.09
N SER A 240 2.03 20.11 0.35
CA SER A 240 2.37 19.14 -0.69
C SER A 240 1.75 17.79 -0.42
N SER A 241 1.50 17.01 -1.47
CA SER A 241 1.14 15.61 -1.31
C SER A 241 2.22 14.86 -0.54
N GLU A 242 1.80 13.95 0.34
CA GLU A 242 2.67 13.11 1.17
C GLU A 242 2.51 11.66 0.73
N LEU A 243 3.54 11.10 0.12
CA LEU A 243 3.49 9.75 -0.45
C LEU A 243 3.25 8.67 0.60
N SER A 244 3.72 8.89 1.84
CA SER A 244 3.50 7.94 2.94
C SER A 244 2.03 7.81 3.38
N MET A 245 1.16 8.73 2.95
CA MET A 245 -0.29 8.69 3.19
C MET A 245 -1.06 7.97 2.07
N LEU A 246 -0.39 7.68 0.99
CA LEU A 246 -0.98 6.96 -0.13
C LEU A 246 -0.78 5.46 0.08
N SER A 247 -1.69 4.67 -0.45
CA SER A 247 -1.46 3.23 -0.55
C SER A 247 -0.27 2.96 -1.48
N ASP A 248 0.42 1.86 -1.26
CA ASP A 248 1.50 1.45 -2.15
C ASP A 248 1.06 1.45 -3.62
N GLU A 249 -0.20 1.17 -3.87
CA GLU A 249 -0.85 1.20 -5.18
C GLU A 249 -0.92 2.59 -5.80
N GLU A 250 -0.98 3.64 -5.01
CA GLU A 250 -1.07 5.03 -5.47
C GLU A 250 0.30 5.70 -5.65
N ILE A 251 1.35 5.15 -5.03
CA ILE A 251 2.67 5.82 -4.95
C ILE A 251 3.41 5.83 -6.29
N GLY A 252 3.30 4.78 -7.08
CA GLY A 252 4.13 4.62 -8.27
C GLY A 252 3.37 4.23 -9.54
N TYR A 253 4.05 4.30 -10.68
CA TYR A 253 3.57 3.73 -11.93
C TYR A 253 3.51 2.20 -11.80
N ALA A 254 2.37 1.62 -12.15
CA ALA A 254 2.21 0.17 -12.18
C ALA A 254 2.06 -0.32 -13.62
N PRO A 255 2.83 -1.32 -14.02
CA PRO A 255 2.61 -2.00 -15.28
C PRO A 255 1.30 -2.79 -15.22
N VAL A 256 0.59 -2.81 -16.33
CA VAL A 256 -0.58 -3.66 -16.49
C VAL A 256 -0.14 -5.00 -17.07
N VAL A 257 -0.37 -6.08 -16.33
CA VAL A 257 -0.14 -7.45 -16.80
C VAL A 257 -1.43 -8.05 -17.32
N ARG A 258 -1.41 -8.52 -18.57
CA ARG A 258 -2.57 -9.12 -19.23
C ARG A 258 -2.26 -10.52 -19.69
N GLY A 259 -3.20 -11.44 -19.48
CA GLY A 259 -3.03 -12.83 -19.93
C GLY A 259 -4.36 -13.54 -20.05
N ILE A 260 -4.28 -14.84 -20.36
CA ILE A 260 -5.43 -15.72 -20.44
C ILE A 260 -5.14 -16.94 -19.57
N ALA A 261 -6.02 -17.25 -18.64
CA ALA A 261 -6.03 -18.49 -17.88
C ALA A 261 -7.00 -19.49 -18.52
N GLU A 262 -6.61 -20.74 -18.63
CA GLU A 262 -7.48 -21.80 -19.20
C GLU A 262 -8.39 -22.39 -18.12
N THR A 263 -7.90 -22.39 -16.87
CA THR A 263 -8.61 -22.87 -15.69
C THR A 263 -8.54 -21.81 -14.59
N ASN A 264 -9.03 -22.10 -13.38
CA ASN A 264 -8.67 -21.30 -12.22
C ASN A 264 -7.16 -21.40 -12.01
N ALA A 265 -6.46 -20.29 -12.18
CA ALA A 265 -5.01 -20.29 -12.18
C ALA A 265 -4.46 -19.34 -11.10
N THR A 266 -3.27 -19.65 -10.62
CA THR A 266 -2.46 -18.71 -9.83
C THR A 266 -1.51 -17.98 -10.79
N VAL A 267 -1.54 -16.66 -10.76
CA VAL A 267 -0.63 -15.81 -11.53
C VAL A 267 0.40 -15.22 -10.59
N GLU A 268 1.66 -15.54 -10.84
CA GLU A 268 2.80 -14.96 -10.13
C GLU A 268 3.54 -13.99 -11.05
N VAL A 269 3.86 -12.81 -10.52
CA VAL A 269 4.70 -11.83 -11.21
C VAL A 269 6.05 -11.79 -10.49
N ILE A 270 7.10 -12.04 -11.24
CA ILE A 270 8.47 -12.20 -10.75
C ILE A 270 9.32 -11.08 -11.34
N GLN A 271 10.08 -10.39 -10.51
CA GLN A 271 11.09 -9.41 -10.91
C GLN A 271 12.41 -9.71 -10.19
N ASN A 272 13.52 -9.70 -10.92
CA ASN A 272 14.84 -10.00 -10.35
C ASN A 272 14.88 -11.33 -9.57
N ASN A 273 14.19 -12.37 -10.03
CA ASN A 273 14.04 -13.68 -9.41
C ASN A 273 13.22 -13.71 -8.09
N TYR A 274 12.54 -12.62 -7.72
CA TYR A 274 11.65 -12.58 -6.57
C TYR A 274 10.20 -12.45 -7.01
N VAL A 275 9.30 -13.22 -6.40
CA VAL A 275 7.86 -13.05 -6.60
C VAL A 275 7.46 -11.73 -5.93
N ILE A 276 7.06 -10.75 -6.74
CA ILE A 276 6.62 -9.43 -6.26
C ILE A 276 5.10 -9.34 -6.13
N TYR A 277 4.37 -10.26 -6.79
CA TYR A 277 2.91 -10.31 -6.74
C TYR A 277 2.42 -11.71 -7.04
N SER A 278 1.36 -12.16 -6.35
CA SER A 278 0.68 -13.42 -6.61
C SER A 278 -0.83 -13.25 -6.41
N THR A 279 -1.62 -13.75 -7.35
CA THR A 279 -3.09 -13.69 -7.28
C THR A 279 -3.73 -14.87 -7.98
N SER A 280 -4.96 -15.19 -7.57
CA SER A 280 -5.78 -16.20 -8.27
C SER A 280 -6.66 -15.52 -9.29
N VAL A 281 -6.75 -16.10 -10.49
CA VAL A 281 -7.57 -15.62 -11.59
C VAL A 281 -8.54 -16.72 -12.05
N SER A 282 -9.73 -16.31 -12.49
CA SER A 282 -10.71 -17.22 -13.11
C SER A 282 -10.30 -17.56 -14.53
N PRO A 283 -10.89 -18.64 -15.11
CA PRO A 283 -10.74 -18.92 -16.52
C PRO A 283 -11.15 -17.74 -17.40
N GLY A 284 -10.36 -17.47 -18.42
CA GLY A 284 -10.56 -16.37 -19.35
C GLY A 284 -9.47 -15.31 -19.31
N ALA A 285 -9.73 -14.17 -19.93
CA ALA A 285 -8.81 -13.04 -19.94
C ALA A 285 -8.73 -12.38 -18.57
N PHE A 286 -7.51 -12.10 -18.11
CA PHE A 286 -7.27 -11.37 -16.88
C PHE A 286 -6.41 -10.13 -17.13
N GLU A 287 -6.60 -9.12 -16.28
CA GLU A 287 -5.83 -7.90 -16.24
C GLU A 287 -5.47 -7.57 -14.79
N ILE A 288 -4.17 -7.51 -14.49
CA ILE A 288 -3.64 -7.19 -13.16
C ILE A 288 -2.97 -5.83 -13.25
N GLN A 289 -3.44 -4.89 -12.44
CA GLN A 289 -2.97 -3.50 -12.41
C GLN A 289 -2.28 -3.12 -11.09
N ASP A 290 -2.34 -4.01 -10.10
CA ASP A 290 -1.90 -3.74 -8.72
C ASP A 290 -0.53 -4.37 -8.45
N ILE A 291 0.42 -4.14 -9.35
CA ILE A 291 1.76 -4.70 -9.26
C ILE A 291 2.71 -3.62 -8.76
N TYR A 292 3.58 -4.01 -7.81
CA TYR A 292 4.63 -3.15 -7.24
C TYR A 292 5.99 -3.63 -7.69
N PRO A 293 6.55 -3.11 -8.77
CA PRO A 293 7.90 -3.44 -9.16
C PRO A 293 8.89 -2.98 -8.10
N SER A 294 9.86 -3.82 -7.78
CA SER A 294 10.93 -3.53 -6.81
C SER A 294 12.01 -2.58 -7.34
N GLY A 295 11.86 -2.08 -8.58
CA GLY A 295 12.80 -1.17 -9.20
C GLY A 295 12.19 -0.44 -10.39
N SER A 296 12.90 0.56 -10.91
CA SER A 296 12.43 1.41 -12.03
C SER A 296 12.54 0.76 -13.40
N ASN A 297 13.25 -0.35 -13.52
CA ASN A 297 13.47 -1.10 -14.75
C ASN A 297 13.74 -2.58 -14.46
N GLY A 298 13.63 -3.38 -15.49
CA GLY A 298 13.81 -4.84 -15.45
C GLY A 298 12.58 -5.56 -15.99
N ASP A 299 12.79 -6.75 -16.53
CA ASP A 299 11.69 -7.53 -17.06
C ASP A 299 10.84 -8.14 -15.95
N LEU A 300 9.55 -8.13 -16.13
CA LEU A 300 8.60 -8.87 -15.31
C LEU A 300 8.35 -10.23 -15.96
N VAL A 301 8.64 -11.29 -15.24
CA VAL A 301 8.27 -12.65 -15.67
C VAL A 301 6.92 -12.96 -15.06
N VAL A 302 5.93 -13.16 -15.92
CA VAL A 302 4.58 -13.55 -15.53
C VAL A 302 4.43 -15.06 -15.67
N LYS A 303 4.23 -15.73 -14.55
CA LYS A 303 4.06 -17.17 -14.46
C LYS A 303 2.60 -17.49 -14.16
N ILE A 304 1.97 -18.29 -14.99
CA ILE A 304 0.59 -18.74 -14.84
C ILE A 304 0.63 -20.22 -14.47
N ILE A 305 0.10 -20.57 -13.32
CA ILE A 305 0.02 -21.92 -12.78
C ILE A 305 -1.44 -22.33 -12.84
N GLU A 306 -1.79 -23.21 -13.78
CA GLU A 306 -3.16 -23.71 -13.95
C GLU A 306 -3.56 -24.69 -12.84
N ALA A 307 -4.86 -24.94 -12.65
CA ALA A 307 -5.37 -25.84 -11.61
C ALA A 307 -4.86 -27.27 -11.74
N ASP A 308 -4.48 -27.71 -12.96
CA ASP A 308 -3.90 -29.03 -13.24
C ASP A 308 -2.36 -29.07 -13.05
N GLY A 309 -1.75 -27.97 -12.59
CA GLY A 309 -0.32 -27.86 -12.36
C GLY A 309 0.52 -27.52 -13.59
N ARG A 310 -0.11 -27.31 -14.77
CA ARG A 310 0.62 -26.81 -15.96
C ARG A 310 1.09 -25.39 -15.71
N GLU A 311 2.34 -25.10 -16.05
CA GLU A 311 2.93 -23.80 -15.92
C GLU A 311 3.18 -23.17 -17.30
N ARG A 312 2.83 -21.90 -17.44
CA ARG A 312 3.17 -21.07 -18.59
C ARG A 312 3.80 -19.80 -18.10
N GLN A 313 4.81 -19.30 -18.79
CA GLN A 313 5.46 -18.05 -18.45
C GLN A 313 5.74 -17.22 -19.69
N TYR A 314 5.73 -15.91 -19.51
CA TYR A 314 6.16 -14.95 -20.52
C TYR A 314 6.86 -13.77 -19.83
N SER A 315 7.75 -13.10 -20.56
CA SER A 315 8.44 -11.91 -20.08
C SER A 315 7.75 -10.67 -20.62
N GLN A 316 7.57 -9.68 -19.75
CA GLN A 316 7.04 -8.37 -20.07
C GLN A 316 8.08 -7.31 -19.69
N ALA A 317 8.61 -6.60 -20.69
CA ALA A 317 9.54 -5.51 -20.45
C ALA A 317 8.89 -4.43 -19.58
N TYR A 318 9.63 -3.95 -18.59
CA TYR A 318 9.16 -2.91 -17.68
C TYR A 318 10.24 -1.84 -17.51
N SER A 319 9.82 -0.61 -17.71
CA SER A 319 10.61 0.59 -17.39
C SER A 319 9.66 1.75 -17.14
N TYR A 320 9.96 2.60 -16.17
CA TYR A 320 9.18 3.81 -15.95
C TYR A 320 10.06 5.03 -15.74
N LEU A 321 9.50 6.19 -16.06
CA LEU A 321 10.09 7.48 -15.71
C LEU A 321 9.64 7.88 -14.29
N PRO A 322 10.50 8.48 -13.45
CA PRO A 322 10.14 8.87 -12.09
C PRO A 322 8.94 9.83 -11.99
N VAL A 323 8.65 10.58 -13.06
CA VAL A 323 7.51 11.51 -13.13
C VAL A 323 6.18 10.79 -13.42
N MET A 324 6.20 9.53 -13.87
CA MET A 324 4.98 8.81 -14.16
C MET A 324 4.27 8.36 -12.89
N ILE A 325 2.97 8.59 -12.85
CA ILE A 325 2.08 8.18 -11.75
C ILE A 325 0.88 7.43 -12.32
N ARG A 326 0.17 6.70 -11.45
CA ARG A 326 -1.00 5.90 -11.85
C ARG A 326 -2.14 6.76 -12.36
N ASN A 327 -2.96 6.14 -13.20
CA ASN A 327 -4.21 6.73 -13.68
C ASN A 327 -5.11 7.16 -12.51
N GLY A 328 -5.55 8.43 -12.54
CA GLY A 328 -6.38 9.04 -11.51
C GLY A 328 -5.64 9.53 -10.26
N SER A 329 -4.34 9.23 -10.12
CA SER A 329 -3.52 9.75 -9.02
C SER A 329 -3.03 11.16 -9.31
N ALA A 330 -2.83 11.95 -8.25
CA ALA A 330 -2.31 13.32 -8.35
C ALA A 330 -1.23 13.57 -7.30
N ARG A 331 -0.15 14.22 -7.71
CA ARG A 331 0.84 14.82 -6.81
C ARG A 331 0.84 16.32 -7.01
N TYR A 332 0.84 17.04 -5.91
CA TYR A 332 0.81 18.51 -5.94
C TYR A 332 1.76 19.10 -4.90
N SER A 333 2.22 20.31 -5.18
CA SER A 333 2.95 21.11 -4.21
C SER A 333 2.64 22.58 -4.43
N VAL A 334 2.33 23.28 -3.36
CA VAL A 334 2.17 24.74 -3.35
C VAL A 334 3.08 25.28 -2.27
N ALA A 335 3.99 26.16 -2.63
CA ALA A 335 4.95 26.78 -1.74
C ALA A 335 4.97 28.30 -1.91
N ALA A 336 5.09 29.03 -0.82
CA ALA A 336 5.25 30.48 -0.84
C ALA A 336 6.18 30.94 0.29
N GLY A 337 7.06 31.88 0.01
CA GLY A 337 8.01 32.37 0.99
C GLY A 337 9.12 33.18 0.41
N GLN A 338 10.22 33.20 1.10
CA GLN A 338 11.45 33.90 0.69
C GLN A 338 12.56 32.87 0.41
N TYR A 339 13.17 32.98 -0.76
CA TYR A 339 14.34 32.19 -1.12
C TYR A 339 15.49 32.43 -0.12
N LYS A 340 16.12 31.37 0.39
CA LYS A 340 17.20 31.47 1.35
C LYS A 340 18.53 31.15 0.68
N ASN A 341 19.33 32.20 0.43
CA ASN A 341 20.73 32.07 0.05
C ASN A 341 21.62 32.76 1.10
N HIS A 342 22.89 32.38 1.16
CA HIS A 342 23.79 32.83 2.22
C HIS A 342 24.13 34.34 2.17
N ASP A 343 24.07 34.99 0.99
CA ASP A 343 24.71 36.28 0.77
C ASP A 343 23.89 37.34 0.03
N GLN A 344 22.61 37.18 -0.25
CA GLN A 344 21.85 38.12 -1.05
C GLN A 344 20.42 38.36 -0.52
N ALA A 345 19.84 39.49 -0.94
CA ALA A 345 18.44 39.79 -0.69
C ALA A 345 17.55 38.63 -1.13
N ALA A 346 16.82 38.06 -0.22
CA ALA A 346 15.98 36.89 -0.43
C ALA A 346 14.70 37.31 -1.16
N PRO A 347 14.56 37.08 -2.48
CA PRO A 347 13.33 37.42 -3.19
C PRO A 347 12.17 36.59 -2.67
N GLY A 348 11.01 37.21 -2.55
CA GLY A 348 9.75 36.49 -2.34
C GLY A 348 9.38 35.69 -3.59
N PHE A 349 8.86 34.49 -3.39
CA PHE A 349 8.37 33.66 -4.48
C PHE A 349 7.12 32.86 -4.08
N GLY A 350 6.38 32.46 -5.10
CA GLY A 350 5.33 31.47 -5.02
C GLY A 350 5.52 30.42 -6.12
N GLN A 351 5.36 29.16 -5.78
CA GLN A 351 5.47 28.03 -6.69
C GLN A 351 4.26 27.10 -6.51
N GLY A 352 3.70 26.67 -7.62
CA GLY A 352 2.69 25.61 -7.64
C GLY A 352 3.05 24.57 -8.68
N THR A 353 2.98 23.30 -8.32
CA THR A 353 3.23 22.15 -9.22
C THR A 353 2.12 21.14 -9.09
N LEU A 354 1.81 20.48 -10.22
CA LEU A 354 0.83 19.40 -10.30
C LEU A 354 1.35 18.35 -11.26
N VAL A 355 1.29 17.10 -10.85
CA VAL A 355 1.52 15.92 -11.69
C VAL A 355 0.25 15.09 -11.61
N TYR A 356 -0.31 14.69 -12.76
CA TYR A 356 -1.58 13.98 -12.82
C TYR A 356 -1.53 12.82 -13.80
N GLY A 357 -1.89 11.61 -13.34
CA GLY A 357 -2.03 10.43 -14.16
C GLY A 357 -3.32 10.46 -14.97
N MET A 358 -3.22 10.77 -16.26
CA MET A 358 -4.37 10.86 -17.17
C MET A 358 -4.87 9.50 -17.62
N SER A 359 -3.96 8.55 -17.77
CA SER A 359 -4.24 7.17 -18.14
C SER A 359 -3.06 6.28 -17.73
N ASP A 360 -3.18 4.97 -17.94
CA ASP A 360 -2.11 4.01 -17.63
C ASP A 360 -0.81 4.25 -18.42
N ASN A 361 -0.88 5.03 -19.53
CA ASN A 361 0.26 5.32 -20.38
C ASN A 361 0.64 6.81 -20.41
N PHE A 362 -0.18 7.69 -19.87
CA PHE A 362 0.02 9.13 -19.96
C PHE A 362 -0.03 9.81 -18.60
N THR A 363 1.00 10.57 -18.27
CA THR A 363 1.08 11.43 -17.10
C THR A 363 1.36 12.87 -17.55
N GLY A 364 0.43 13.79 -17.26
CA GLY A 364 0.64 15.21 -17.45
C GLY A 364 1.30 15.83 -16.22
N TYR A 365 2.22 16.77 -16.43
CA TYR A 365 2.76 17.56 -15.34
C TYR A 365 2.90 19.03 -15.72
N GLY A 366 2.80 19.90 -14.73
CA GLY A 366 2.95 21.32 -14.94
C GLY A 366 3.27 22.07 -13.66
N GLY A 367 3.78 23.28 -13.82
CA GLY A 367 4.11 24.13 -12.70
C GLY A 367 4.23 25.59 -13.08
N LEU A 368 3.92 26.44 -12.12
CA LEU A 368 4.07 27.88 -12.17
C LEU A 368 5.02 28.31 -11.08
N LEU A 369 5.96 29.18 -11.41
CA LEU A 369 6.84 29.82 -10.45
C LEU A 369 6.82 31.33 -10.70
N ALA A 370 6.56 32.10 -9.68
CA ALA A 370 6.57 33.54 -9.70
C ALA A 370 7.43 34.08 -8.56
N ALA A 371 8.42 34.89 -8.89
CA ALA A 371 9.29 35.56 -7.93
C ALA A 371 9.49 37.01 -8.37
N THR A 372 10.06 37.82 -7.50
CA THR A 372 10.39 39.20 -7.83
C THR A 372 11.37 39.24 -9.01
N GLY A 373 10.89 39.70 -10.17
CA GLY A 373 11.68 39.80 -11.39
C GLY A 373 11.83 38.51 -12.20
N TYR A 374 11.16 37.41 -11.81
CA TYR A 374 11.24 36.14 -12.52
C TYR A 374 9.89 35.41 -12.51
N LYS A 375 9.51 34.88 -13.66
CA LYS A 375 8.32 34.01 -13.82
C LYS A 375 8.66 32.85 -14.73
N ALA A 376 8.23 31.67 -14.36
CA ALA A 376 8.41 30.46 -15.17
C ALA A 376 7.11 29.65 -15.24
N LEU A 377 6.88 29.07 -16.39
CA LEU A 377 5.84 28.08 -16.65
C LEU A 377 6.55 26.84 -17.18
N ASN A 378 6.26 25.70 -16.58
CA ASN A 378 6.71 24.41 -17.08
C ASN A 378 5.48 23.55 -17.36
N LEU A 379 5.44 22.90 -18.51
CA LEU A 379 4.39 21.95 -18.90
C LEU A 379 5.05 20.78 -19.61
N GLY A 380 4.62 19.58 -19.31
CA GLY A 380 5.16 18.39 -19.94
C GLY A 380 4.21 17.20 -19.89
N LEU A 381 4.52 16.19 -20.68
CA LEU A 381 3.79 14.95 -20.79
C LEU A 381 4.75 13.78 -20.73
N GLY A 382 4.56 12.89 -19.77
CA GLY A 382 5.22 11.60 -19.70
C GLY A 382 4.40 10.55 -20.45
N ILE A 383 5.05 9.78 -21.31
CA ILE A 383 4.42 8.74 -22.12
C ILE A 383 5.18 7.45 -21.91
N ASN A 384 4.47 6.39 -21.56
CA ASN A 384 4.99 5.02 -21.59
C ASN A 384 4.74 4.42 -22.99
N CYS A 385 5.79 4.33 -23.79
CA CYS A 385 5.73 3.81 -25.16
C CYS A 385 6.15 2.33 -25.27
N LEU A 386 6.19 1.57 -24.17
CA LEU A 386 6.48 0.14 -24.24
C LEU A 386 5.35 -0.57 -25.02
N LEU A 387 5.61 -0.86 -26.29
CA LEU A 387 4.76 -1.72 -27.12
C LEU A 387 4.91 -3.15 -26.62
N TYR A 388 3.96 -3.59 -25.83
CA TYR A 388 3.85 -5.00 -25.48
C TYR A 388 3.37 -5.76 -26.72
N THR A 389 4.29 -6.38 -27.45
CA THR A 389 3.92 -7.41 -28.41
C THR A 389 3.50 -8.62 -27.62
N SER A 390 2.21 -8.99 -27.65
CA SER A 390 1.79 -10.31 -27.20
C SER A 390 2.64 -11.35 -27.94
N PRO A 391 3.19 -12.37 -27.22
CA PRO A 391 3.99 -13.39 -27.86
C PRO A 391 3.17 -14.01 -29.00
N SER A 392 3.77 -14.04 -30.18
CA SER A 392 3.14 -14.65 -31.36
C SER A 392 2.81 -16.10 -31.04
N PRO A 393 1.69 -16.66 -31.55
CA PRO A 393 1.42 -18.09 -31.41
C PRO A 393 2.54 -19.00 -31.90
N ARG A 394 3.51 -18.48 -32.67
CA ARG A 394 4.73 -19.19 -33.10
C ARG A 394 5.79 -19.26 -31.98
N ASP A 395 5.85 -18.32 -31.09
CA ASP A 395 6.84 -18.30 -29.99
C ASP A 395 6.44 -19.26 -28.85
N GLN A 396 5.20 -19.74 -28.86
CA GLN A 396 4.67 -20.72 -27.91
C GLN A 396 4.95 -22.19 -28.31
N ARG A 397 5.64 -22.44 -29.43
CA ARG A 397 5.94 -23.78 -29.95
C ARG A 397 7.41 -24.19 -29.89
N GLY A 398 8.18 -23.65 -29.01
CA GLY A 398 9.62 -23.90 -28.94
C GLY A 398 10.13 -24.23 -27.56
N SER A 399 9.94 -25.45 -27.11
CA SER A 399 10.94 -26.29 -26.42
C SER A 399 10.26 -27.57 -25.91
#